data_e3840f9d616fec55560aa60cde1a071f
#
_entry.id   e3840f9d616fec55560aa60cde1a071f
#
_cell.length_a   1.000
_cell.length_b   1.000
_cell.length_c   1.000
_cell.angle_alpha   90.00
_cell.angle_beta   90.00
_cell.angle_gamma   90.00
#
_symmetry.space_group_name_H-M   'P 1'
#
loop_
_entity.id
_entity.type
_entity.pdbx_description
1 polymer ?
#
loop_
_entity_poly.entity_id
_entity_poly.type
_entity_poly.pdbx_seq_one_letter_code
_entity_poly.pdbx_strand_id
1 'polypeptide(L)'
;MFNEKIHRYVTEKDFYLIPQVKVKLPGNRDVIIDHLVFGDKFIYAIKDLYFEGGLLGKGSDKEWSYYEYKYREPKYRYIPNPFILNRQRIEKLIMVTGLDPTLFISVILVNNDAMINRIPVSEDNQFIVNIRQFPRLLDAIESRETPPFKSQILDKAVIDINDMNIRNKKIK
;
A
#
# COMPACT_ATOMS: atom_id res chain seq x y z
N MET A 1 12.16 -4.22 8.69
CA MET A 1 11.08 -4.33 9.73
C MET A 1 9.70 -4.56 9.11
N PHE A 2 9.17 -3.70 8.22
CA PHE A 2 7.88 -3.95 7.57
C PHE A 2 7.92 -5.22 6.69
N ASN A 3 8.92 -5.35 5.84
CA ASN A 3 9.09 -6.50 4.94
C ASN A 3 8.95 -7.87 5.62
N GLU A 4 9.62 -8.10 6.72
CA GLU A 4 9.59 -9.41 7.42
C GLU A 4 8.21 -9.74 7.97
N LYS A 5 7.51 -8.73 8.51
CA LYS A 5 6.17 -8.91 9.07
C LYS A 5 5.13 -9.15 7.97
N ILE A 6 5.21 -8.37 6.88
CA ILE A 6 4.34 -8.57 5.71
C ILE A 6 4.59 -9.96 5.12
N HIS A 7 5.85 -10.32 4.90
CA HIS A 7 6.22 -11.62 4.32
C HIS A 7 5.69 -12.79 5.14
N ARG A 8 5.89 -12.78 6.46
CA ARG A 8 5.36 -13.84 7.34
C ARG A 8 3.86 -13.99 7.17
N TYR A 9 3.14 -12.89 7.22
CA TYR A 9 1.69 -12.91 7.19
C TYR A 9 1.12 -13.37 5.84
N VAL A 10 1.73 -12.87 4.76
CA VAL A 10 1.36 -13.25 3.39
C VAL A 10 1.61 -14.74 3.14
N THR A 11 2.73 -15.27 3.68
CA THR A 11 3.05 -16.71 3.59
C THR A 11 2.05 -17.55 4.37
N GLU A 12 1.63 -17.13 5.55
CA GLU A 12 0.62 -17.84 6.37
C GLU A 12 -0.76 -17.91 5.68
N LYS A 13 -1.06 -16.96 4.80
CA LYS A 13 -2.33 -16.89 4.05
C LYS A 13 -2.25 -17.49 2.65
N ASP A 14 -1.09 -17.95 2.23
CA ASP A 14 -0.84 -18.41 0.84
C ASP A 14 -1.13 -17.35 -0.23
N PHE A 15 -0.84 -16.08 0.11
CA PHE A 15 -0.95 -14.94 -0.81
C PHE A 15 0.37 -14.71 -1.53
N TYR A 16 0.32 -14.06 -2.72
CA TYR A 16 1.55 -13.62 -3.40
C TYR A 16 2.01 -12.26 -2.87
N LEU A 17 3.32 -12.09 -2.78
CA LEU A 17 3.97 -10.83 -2.43
C LEU A 17 5.02 -10.47 -3.47
N ILE A 18 4.91 -9.28 -4.06
CA ILE A 18 5.97 -8.67 -4.84
C ILE A 18 6.50 -7.46 -4.04
N PRO A 19 7.68 -7.59 -3.42
CA PRO A 19 8.28 -6.48 -2.69
C PRO A 19 8.93 -5.50 -3.65
N GLN A 20 8.83 -4.21 -3.36
CA GLN A 20 9.54 -3.15 -4.07
C GLN A 20 9.33 -3.17 -5.60
N VAL A 21 8.08 -3.07 -6.02
CA VAL A 21 7.74 -2.98 -7.45
C VAL A 21 8.22 -1.64 -8.01
N LYS A 22 9.01 -1.69 -9.06
CA LYS A 22 9.42 -0.52 -9.83
C LYS A 22 9.15 -0.75 -11.30
N VAL A 23 8.22 0.00 -11.87
CA VAL A 23 7.82 -0.09 -13.29
C VAL A 23 8.15 1.21 -14.02
N LYS A 24 8.77 1.09 -15.19
CA LYS A 24 9.01 2.24 -16.08
C LYS A 24 7.75 2.59 -16.85
N LEU A 25 7.46 3.88 -16.86
CA LEU A 25 6.41 4.47 -17.70
C LEU A 25 7.04 5.21 -18.90
N PRO A 26 6.28 5.44 -19.98
CA PRO A 26 6.68 6.36 -21.03
C PRO A 26 7.04 7.74 -20.47
N GLY A 27 8.13 8.34 -20.97
CA GLY A 27 8.58 9.66 -20.51
C GLY A 27 9.48 9.65 -19.27
N ASN A 28 10.20 8.55 -19.00
CA ASN A 28 11.18 8.39 -17.91
C ASN A 28 10.59 8.58 -16.49
N ARG A 29 9.31 8.32 -16.30
CA ARG A 29 8.67 8.32 -14.99
C ARG A 29 8.62 6.91 -14.46
N ASP A 30 9.08 6.70 -13.24
CA ASP A 30 8.97 5.42 -12.58
C ASP A 30 7.76 5.39 -11.64
N VAL A 31 7.08 4.24 -11.57
CA VAL A 31 6.15 3.92 -10.49
C VAL A 31 6.89 3.05 -9.50
N ILE A 32 6.88 3.46 -8.24
CA ILE A 32 7.44 2.67 -7.14
C ILE A 32 6.33 2.39 -6.14
N ILE A 33 6.09 1.10 -5.89
CA ILE A 33 5.18 0.61 -4.86
C ILE A 33 6.01 -0.22 -3.89
N ASP A 34 5.90 0.06 -2.60
CA ASP A 34 6.77 -0.60 -1.61
C ASP A 34 6.46 -2.10 -1.52
N HIS A 35 5.17 -2.47 -1.51
CA HIS A 35 4.74 -3.87 -1.56
C HIS A 35 3.43 -4.00 -2.34
N LEU A 36 3.32 -5.05 -3.17
CA LEU A 36 2.06 -5.53 -3.72
C LEU A 36 1.76 -6.89 -3.11
N VAL A 37 0.60 -7.00 -2.47
CA VAL A 37 0.07 -8.27 -1.95
C VAL A 37 -1.15 -8.64 -2.77
N PHE A 38 -1.15 -9.87 -3.29
CA PHE A 38 -2.25 -10.44 -4.05
C PHE A 38 -2.99 -11.40 -3.14
N GLY A 39 -4.15 -10.97 -2.63
CA GLY A 39 -5.07 -11.82 -1.88
C GLY A 39 -5.96 -12.63 -2.80
N ASP A 40 -6.97 -13.28 -2.25
CA ASP A 40 -7.93 -14.07 -3.04
C ASP A 40 -8.91 -13.19 -3.81
N LYS A 41 -9.17 -11.97 -3.32
CA LYS A 41 -10.19 -11.06 -3.86
C LYS A 41 -9.66 -9.71 -4.29
N PHE A 42 -8.56 -9.26 -3.71
CA PHE A 42 -8.04 -7.90 -3.91
C PHE A 42 -6.52 -7.88 -4.07
N ILE A 43 -6.05 -6.79 -4.68
CA ILE A 43 -4.63 -6.44 -4.81
C ILE A 43 -4.35 -5.27 -3.87
N TYR A 44 -3.51 -5.50 -2.88
CA TYR A 44 -3.16 -4.50 -1.88
C TYR A 44 -1.89 -3.77 -2.31
N ALA A 45 -2.02 -2.48 -2.63
CA ALA A 45 -0.88 -1.62 -2.88
C ALA A 45 -0.48 -0.92 -1.57
N ILE A 46 0.63 -1.34 -1.00
CA ILE A 46 1.07 -0.93 0.33
C ILE A 46 2.18 0.11 0.21
N LYS A 47 2.01 1.21 0.93
CA LYS A 47 3.02 2.23 1.16
C LYS A 47 3.48 2.18 2.62
N ASP A 48 4.77 1.97 2.83
CA ASP A 48 5.38 2.08 4.15
C ASP A 48 5.58 3.54 4.54
N LEU A 49 5.19 3.88 5.76
CA LEU A 49 5.39 5.19 6.33
C LEU A 49 5.86 5.05 7.79
N TYR A 50 7.12 5.37 8.02
CA TYR A 50 7.69 5.36 9.37
C TYR A 50 7.79 6.78 9.93
N PHE A 51 7.28 6.98 11.14
CA PHE A 51 7.42 8.23 11.87
C PHE A 51 7.27 8.04 13.37
N GLU A 52 7.84 8.97 14.14
CA GLU A 52 7.72 9.05 15.59
C GLU A 52 6.81 10.21 15.95
N GLY A 53 5.56 9.93 16.34
CA GLY A 53 4.59 10.96 16.69
C GLY A 53 3.21 10.69 16.11
N GLY A 54 2.51 11.74 15.69
CA GLY A 54 1.16 11.63 15.20
C GLY A 54 0.92 12.31 13.86
N LEU A 55 -0.08 11.79 13.15
CA LEU A 55 -0.59 12.35 11.91
C LEU A 55 -1.99 12.92 12.12
N LEU A 56 -2.23 14.08 11.52
CA LEU A 56 -3.53 14.75 11.46
C LEU A 56 -3.84 15.09 10.01
N GLY A 57 -5.03 14.77 9.56
CA GLY A 57 -5.47 15.11 8.21
C GLY A 57 -6.73 14.36 7.82
N LYS A 58 -7.29 14.72 6.68
CA LYS A 58 -8.44 14.06 6.06
C LYS A 58 -8.02 13.48 4.71
N GLY A 59 -8.77 12.52 4.21
CA GLY A 59 -8.52 11.92 2.90
C GLY A 59 -8.47 12.92 1.75
N SER A 60 -9.25 14.02 1.84
CA SER A 60 -9.33 15.09 0.84
C SER A 60 -8.25 16.16 0.93
N ASP A 61 -7.52 16.24 2.05
CA ASP A 61 -6.50 17.27 2.24
C ASP A 61 -5.30 17.02 1.31
N LYS A 62 -4.69 18.05 0.76
CA LYS A 62 -3.48 17.91 -0.07
C LYS A 62 -2.28 17.52 0.77
N GLU A 63 -2.22 18.00 1.99
CA GLU A 63 -1.13 17.79 2.94
C GLU A 63 -1.70 17.41 4.31
N TRP A 64 -0.95 16.60 5.05
CA TRP A 64 -1.24 16.26 6.43
C TRP A 64 -0.24 16.91 7.36
N SER A 65 -0.68 17.21 8.59
CA SER A 65 0.23 17.66 9.65
C SER A 65 0.85 16.44 10.32
N TYR A 66 2.15 16.50 10.48
CA TYR A 66 2.94 15.56 11.26
C TYR A 66 3.48 16.27 12.49
N TYR A 67 3.37 15.67 13.68
CA TYR A 67 3.90 16.22 14.92
C TYR A 67 4.73 15.19 15.69
N GLU A 68 5.86 15.67 16.25
CA GLU A 68 6.78 14.86 17.03
C GLU A 68 6.63 15.19 18.53
N TYR A 69 6.60 14.14 19.38
CA TYR A 69 6.50 14.31 20.83
C TYR A 69 7.82 14.44 21.58
N LYS A 70 8.96 14.42 20.89
CA LYS A 70 10.30 14.45 21.52
C LYS A 70 10.64 15.73 22.27
N TYR A 71 9.78 16.77 22.18
CA TYR A 71 10.04 18.09 22.72
C TYR A 71 8.93 18.52 23.68
N ARG A 72 9.27 19.43 24.62
CA ARG A 72 8.26 20.02 25.51
C ARG A 72 7.10 20.67 24.76
N GLU A 73 7.36 21.18 23.57
CA GLU A 73 6.36 21.68 22.63
C GLU A 73 6.36 20.81 21.37
N PRO A 74 5.20 20.37 20.88
CA PRO A 74 5.12 19.57 19.68
C PRO A 74 5.61 20.40 18.48
N LYS A 75 6.55 19.84 17.71
CA LYS A 75 6.95 20.40 16.43
C LYS A 75 6.05 19.86 15.34
N TYR A 76 5.44 20.76 14.58
CA TYR A 76 4.60 20.43 13.44
C TYR A 76 5.40 20.55 12.15
N ARG A 77 5.19 19.56 11.26
CA ARG A 77 5.65 19.57 9.87
C ARG A 77 4.49 19.19 8.98
N TYR A 78 4.61 19.49 7.70
CA TYR A 78 3.62 19.06 6.71
C TYR A 78 4.23 17.98 5.81
N ILE A 79 3.44 16.98 5.50
CA ILE A 79 3.78 15.92 4.54
C ILE A 79 2.70 15.86 3.47
N PRO A 80 3.04 15.56 2.23
CA PRO A 80 2.03 15.29 1.21
C PRO A 80 1.12 14.16 1.68
N ASN A 81 -0.18 14.29 1.40
CA ASN A 81 -1.16 13.27 1.77
C ASN A 81 -0.80 11.89 1.18
N PRO A 82 -0.45 10.90 2.01
CA PRO A 82 0.00 9.61 1.53
C PRO A 82 -1.08 8.83 0.79
N PHE A 83 -2.36 9.07 1.05
CA PHE A 83 -3.46 8.48 0.29
C PHE A 83 -3.47 8.96 -1.15
N ILE A 84 -3.33 10.26 -1.37
CA ILE A 84 -3.28 10.83 -2.73
C ILE A 84 -2.08 10.26 -3.49
N LEU A 85 -0.91 10.24 -2.85
CA LEU A 85 0.31 9.71 -3.48
C LEU A 85 0.20 8.22 -3.83
N ASN A 86 -0.37 7.42 -2.93
CA ASN A 86 -0.50 5.98 -3.19
C ASN A 86 -1.54 5.70 -4.27
N ARG A 87 -2.66 6.42 -4.29
CA ARG A 87 -3.65 6.35 -5.36
C ARG A 87 -3.06 6.67 -6.72
N GLN A 88 -2.27 7.74 -6.83
CA GLN A 88 -1.59 8.08 -8.09
C GLN A 88 -0.63 6.97 -8.57
N ARG A 89 0.01 6.24 -7.65
CA ARG A 89 0.85 5.08 -7.99
C ARG A 89 0.01 3.92 -8.52
N ILE A 90 -1.12 3.64 -7.87
CA ILE A 90 -2.09 2.61 -8.31
C ILE A 90 -2.63 2.96 -9.71
N GLU A 91 -3.08 4.19 -9.93
CA GLU A 91 -3.57 4.65 -11.24
C GLU A 91 -2.53 4.44 -12.35
N LYS A 92 -1.28 4.77 -12.07
CA LYS A 92 -0.18 4.53 -13.02
C LYS A 92 0.08 3.05 -13.28
N LEU A 93 -0.01 2.20 -12.24
CA LEU A 93 0.11 0.75 -12.41
C LEU A 93 -1.05 0.20 -13.26
N ILE A 94 -2.26 0.66 -13.03
CA ILE A 94 -3.45 0.31 -13.81
C ILE A 94 -3.26 0.69 -15.30
N MET A 95 -2.71 1.87 -15.57
CA MET A 95 -2.46 2.31 -16.95
C MET A 95 -1.56 1.37 -17.75
N VAL A 96 -0.58 0.75 -17.10
CA VAL A 96 0.37 -0.17 -17.77
C VAL A 96 -0.06 -1.63 -17.74
N THR A 97 -0.92 -2.00 -16.82
CA THR A 97 -1.37 -3.39 -16.67
C THR A 97 -2.74 -3.67 -17.28
N GLY A 98 -3.58 -2.64 -17.40
CA GLY A 98 -4.98 -2.77 -17.80
C GLY A 98 -5.86 -3.50 -16.78
N LEU A 99 -5.40 -3.66 -15.53
CA LEU A 99 -6.18 -4.29 -14.47
C LEU A 99 -7.36 -3.42 -14.05
N ASP A 100 -8.44 -4.06 -13.58
CA ASP A 100 -9.63 -3.37 -13.09
C ASP A 100 -9.28 -2.54 -11.84
N PRO A 101 -9.58 -1.22 -11.82
CA PRO A 101 -9.33 -0.36 -10.67
C PRO A 101 -10.01 -0.84 -9.38
N THR A 102 -11.16 -1.50 -9.47
CA THR A 102 -11.93 -1.98 -8.32
C THR A 102 -11.25 -3.11 -7.55
N LEU A 103 -10.23 -3.72 -8.14
CA LEU A 103 -9.43 -4.78 -7.51
C LEU A 103 -8.42 -4.24 -6.51
N PHE A 104 -8.09 -2.96 -6.57
CA PHE A 104 -7.03 -2.37 -5.77
C PHE A 104 -7.52 -1.82 -4.44
N ILE A 105 -6.80 -2.19 -3.38
CA ILE A 105 -6.91 -1.62 -2.04
C ILE A 105 -5.63 -0.84 -1.74
N SER A 106 -5.78 0.43 -1.41
CA SER A 106 -4.66 1.28 -0.99
C SER A 106 -4.44 1.15 0.52
N VAL A 107 -3.24 0.78 0.94
CA VAL A 107 -2.89 0.64 2.35
C VAL A 107 -1.66 1.49 2.66
N ILE A 108 -1.80 2.40 3.61
CA ILE A 108 -0.68 3.08 4.26
C ILE A 108 -0.36 2.33 5.54
N LEU A 109 0.82 1.72 5.58
CA LEU A 109 1.27 0.91 6.69
C LEU A 109 2.25 1.70 7.54
N VAL A 110 1.91 1.90 8.82
CA VAL A 110 2.72 2.69 9.74
C VAL A 110 3.30 1.84 10.86
N ASN A 111 4.40 2.31 11.48
CA ASN A 111 4.98 1.65 12.65
C ASN A 111 4.01 1.64 13.84
N ASN A 112 4.22 0.74 14.78
CA ASN A 112 3.29 0.53 15.90
C ASN A 112 3.14 1.73 16.83
N ASP A 113 4.17 2.54 16.94
CA ASP A 113 4.19 3.71 17.84
C ASP A 113 3.59 4.96 17.20
N ALA A 114 3.25 4.89 15.92
CA ALA A 114 2.63 5.97 15.19
C ALA A 114 1.17 6.18 15.64
N MET A 115 0.82 7.44 15.92
CA MET A 115 -0.55 7.81 16.29
C MET A 115 -1.32 8.27 15.06
N ILE A 116 -2.31 7.50 14.68
CA ILE A 116 -3.15 7.69 13.48
C ILE A 116 -4.64 7.75 13.78
N ASN A 117 -5.02 7.74 15.03
CA ASN A 117 -6.41 7.70 15.49
C ASN A 117 -7.24 8.94 15.12
N ARG A 118 -6.59 10.00 14.64
CA ARG A 118 -7.24 11.23 14.21
C ARG A 118 -7.37 11.36 12.69
N ILE A 119 -7.10 10.29 11.96
CA ILE A 119 -7.30 10.25 10.51
C ILE A 119 -8.57 9.46 10.22
N PRO A 120 -9.65 10.13 9.77
CA PRO A 120 -10.88 9.43 9.41
C PRO A 120 -10.66 8.61 8.14
N VAL A 121 -11.11 7.38 8.18
CA VAL A 121 -11.22 6.52 6.98
C VAL A 121 -12.56 6.82 6.32
N SER A 122 -12.54 7.33 5.12
CA SER A 122 -13.75 7.76 4.39
C SER A 122 -14.09 6.92 3.15
N GLU A 123 -13.21 6.00 2.77
CA GLU A 123 -13.37 5.21 1.53
C GLU A 123 -13.16 3.73 1.81
N ASP A 124 -13.94 2.88 1.14
CA ASP A 124 -13.93 1.42 1.36
C ASP A 124 -12.69 0.69 0.82
N ASN A 125 -11.86 1.40 0.05
CA ASN A 125 -10.66 0.86 -0.60
C ASN A 125 -9.36 1.57 -0.19
N GLN A 126 -9.41 2.40 0.87
CA GLN A 126 -8.28 3.23 1.30
C GLN A 126 -8.12 3.20 2.82
N PHE A 127 -6.98 2.70 3.31
CA PHE A 127 -6.77 2.45 4.73
C PHE A 127 -5.39 2.94 5.19
N ILE A 128 -5.34 3.39 6.44
CA ILE A 128 -4.10 3.58 7.18
C ILE A 128 -4.16 2.76 8.46
N VAL A 129 -3.17 1.92 8.68
CA VAL A 129 -3.12 1.04 9.85
C VAL A 129 -1.70 0.87 10.39
N ASN A 130 -1.58 0.61 11.69
CA ASN A 130 -0.32 0.14 12.26
C ASN A 130 -0.01 -1.28 11.80
N ILE A 131 1.27 -1.62 11.70
CA ILE A 131 1.69 -2.93 11.20
C ILE A 131 1.09 -4.11 11.97
N ARG A 132 0.84 -3.98 13.28
CA ARG A 132 0.17 -5.01 14.08
C ARG A 132 -1.31 -5.22 13.73
N GLN A 133 -1.95 -4.22 13.13
CA GLN A 133 -3.37 -4.27 12.72
C GLN A 133 -3.55 -4.77 11.29
N PHE A 134 -2.47 -4.80 10.51
CA PHE A 134 -2.49 -5.19 9.10
C PHE A 134 -3.14 -6.56 8.87
N PRO A 135 -2.85 -7.60 9.67
CA PRO A 135 -3.51 -8.89 9.53
C PRO A 135 -5.03 -8.83 9.63
N ARG A 136 -5.53 -8.13 10.63
CA ARG A 136 -6.98 -7.98 10.83
C ARG A 136 -7.64 -7.20 9.71
N LEU A 137 -6.93 -6.21 9.15
CA LEU A 137 -7.39 -5.47 7.99
C LEU A 137 -7.55 -6.39 6.78
N LEU A 138 -6.53 -7.20 6.47
CA LEU A 138 -6.61 -8.17 5.37
C LEU A 138 -7.77 -9.15 5.55
N ASP A 139 -7.91 -9.74 6.72
CA ASP A 139 -9.02 -10.66 7.02
C ASP A 139 -10.39 -10.00 6.84
N ALA A 140 -10.55 -8.77 7.30
CA ALA A 140 -11.81 -8.03 7.17
C ALA A 140 -12.15 -7.72 5.70
N ILE A 141 -11.15 -7.34 4.89
CA ILE A 141 -11.36 -7.03 3.47
C ILE A 141 -11.62 -8.30 2.66
N GLU A 142 -10.86 -9.37 2.88
CA GLU A 142 -11.04 -10.65 2.20
C GLU A 142 -12.37 -11.34 2.59
N SER A 143 -12.99 -10.97 3.72
CA SER A 143 -14.31 -11.45 4.13
C SER A 143 -15.48 -10.78 3.41
N ARG A 144 -15.26 -9.74 2.60
CA ARG A 144 -16.32 -9.05 1.85
C ARG A 144 -17.01 -10.00 0.86
N GLU A 145 -18.29 -9.75 0.59
CA GLU A 145 -19.09 -10.50 -0.41
C GLU A 145 -18.69 -10.16 -1.85
N THR A 146 -17.45 -10.44 -2.19
CA THR A 146 -16.86 -10.25 -3.51
C THR A 146 -16.34 -11.61 -3.98
N PRO A 147 -16.61 -12.02 -5.23
CA PRO A 147 -16.08 -13.28 -5.73
C PRO A 147 -14.55 -13.26 -5.75
N PRO A 148 -13.89 -14.39 -5.45
CA PRO A 148 -12.45 -14.48 -5.55
C PRO A 148 -12.00 -14.35 -7.01
N PHE A 149 -10.74 -13.99 -7.20
CA PHE A 149 -10.10 -14.04 -8.51
C PHE A 149 -10.19 -15.46 -9.09
N LYS A 150 -10.42 -15.51 -10.40
CA LYS A 150 -10.08 -16.74 -11.12
C LYS A 150 -8.56 -16.92 -11.05
N SER A 151 -8.10 -18.12 -10.68
CA SER A 151 -6.67 -18.42 -10.50
C SER A 151 -5.82 -17.96 -11.69
N GLN A 152 -6.29 -18.20 -12.92
CA GLN A 152 -5.61 -17.78 -14.15
C GLN A 152 -5.44 -16.26 -14.27
N ILE A 153 -6.40 -15.45 -13.79
CA ILE A 153 -6.31 -13.97 -13.82
C ILE A 153 -5.29 -13.50 -12.79
N LEU A 154 -5.32 -14.09 -11.60
CA LEU A 154 -4.38 -13.77 -10.54
C LEU A 154 -2.95 -14.11 -10.93
N ASP A 155 -2.72 -15.34 -11.39
CA ASP A 155 -1.40 -15.80 -11.81
C ASP A 155 -0.84 -14.94 -12.94
N LYS A 156 -1.69 -14.62 -13.93
CA LYS A 156 -1.29 -13.72 -15.01
C LYS A 156 -0.92 -12.33 -14.52
N ALA A 157 -1.70 -11.74 -13.63
CA ALA A 157 -1.42 -10.42 -13.07
C ALA A 157 -0.09 -10.40 -12.28
N VAL A 158 0.17 -11.43 -11.48
CA VAL A 158 1.43 -11.59 -10.75
C VAL A 158 2.61 -11.68 -11.72
N ILE A 159 2.51 -12.52 -12.75
CA ILE A 159 3.57 -12.71 -13.76
C ILE A 159 3.81 -11.41 -14.52
N ASP A 160 2.76 -10.79 -15.06
CA ASP A 160 2.88 -9.58 -15.87
C ASP A 160 3.54 -8.42 -15.07
N ILE A 161 3.15 -8.24 -13.81
CA ILE A 161 3.74 -7.20 -12.96
C ILE A 161 5.19 -7.55 -12.60
N ASN A 162 5.46 -8.80 -12.31
CA ASN A 162 6.82 -9.24 -11.99
C ASN A 162 7.77 -9.09 -13.18
N ASP A 163 7.30 -9.37 -14.39
CA ASP A 163 8.07 -9.20 -15.63
C ASP A 163 8.34 -7.72 -15.96
N MET A 164 7.39 -6.83 -15.65
CA MET A 164 7.56 -5.39 -15.77
C MET A 164 8.45 -4.79 -14.69
N ASN A 165 8.67 -5.50 -13.58
CA ASN A 165 9.45 -5.02 -12.46
C ASN A 165 10.94 -4.98 -12.79
N ILE A 166 11.47 -3.77 -13.05
CA ILE A 166 12.88 -3.59 -13.43
C ILE A 166 13.89 -3.95 -12.35
N ARG A 167 13.47 -4.09 -11.09
CA ARG A 167 14.36 -4.55 -10.00
C ARG A 167 14.72 -6.03 -10.12
N ASN A 168 13.88 -6.84 -10.76
CA ASN A 168 14.13 -8.25 -11.00
C ASN A 168 14.98 -8.51 -12.25
N LYS A 169 15.18 -7.49 -13.11
CA LYS A 169 16.09 -7.61 -14.24
C LYS A 169 17.52 -7.53 -13.71
N LYS A 170 18.17 -8.68 -13.55
CA LYS A 170 19.63 -8.71 -13.34
C LYS A 170 20.25 -7.88 -14.43
N ILE A 171 21.00 -6.86 -14.06
CA ILE A 171 21.90 -6.15 -14.95
C ILE A 171 22.85 -7.22 -15.51
N LYS A 172 22.66 -7.58 -16.77
CA LYS A 172 23.62 -8.39 -17.53
C LYS A 172 24.77 -7.51 -17.96
#